data_89a38e8ef309bc31d154e44b2cd6c0fc
#
_entry.id   89a38e8ef309bc31d154e44b2cd6c0fc
#
_cell.length_a   1.000
_cell.length_b   1.000
_cell.length_c   1.000
_cell.angle_alpha   90.00
_cell.angle_beta   90.00
_cell.angle_gamma   90.00
#
_symmetry.space_group_name_H-M   'P 1'
#
loop_
_entity.id
_entity.type
_entity.pdbx_description
1 polymer ?
#
loop_
_entity_poly.entity_id
_entity_poly.type
_entity_poly.pdbx_seq_one_letter_code
_entity_poly.pdbx_strand_id
1 'polypeptide(L)'
;MENFNKVISINEADFDCRVQANVSREQLNETLKDKGVFFPIDPGANASLGGMAACSASGTMAVRYGTMRTSVLGLTVVLANGDIIITGTRAKKTSAGYNLTNLFVGSEGTLGIITEVHLRLSPVPESIMSAVCQFQDLDSAVLTAQEIIQYGVRIARVELLSKDQMDISIEYSKLENLESLPTLFYEFHGSEISNKESIDVVEEISKNNNGSEFKWAANTEERNKIWKARHNVYYSVKAEGDNIRVYVTDVCVPISNIVECIKFAETELRDTGLRAPMVGHVGDGNFHVSVVYDPSKENEYKYIRAFSNKLIDKALEMDGTITGEHGIGLQKKEYLLKQHPDNIPLMKFCLLYTSDAADERSSVDLGGRRI
;
A
#
# COMPACT_ATOMS: atom_id res chain seq x y z
N MET A 1 2.23 20.40 -13.78
CA MET A 1 1.08 19.88 -13.01
C MET A 1 0.68 20.76 -11.83
N GLU A 2 1.51 21.68 -11.37
CA GLU A 2 1.26 22.53 -10.18
C GLU A 2 -0.09 23.27 -10.19
N ASN A 3 -0.56 23.69 -11.36
CA ASN A 3 -1.85 24.39 -11.51
C ASN A 3 -3.08 23.49 -11.52
N PHE A 4 -2.92 22.16 -11.48
CA PHE A 4 -4.01 21.18 -11.47
C PHE A 4 -4.38 20.79 -10.03
N ASN A 5 -4.82 21.75 -9.22
CA ASN A 5 -4.99 21.60 -7.77
C ASN A 5 -6.42 21.88 -7.28
N LYS A 6 -7.43 21.79 -8.16
CA LYS A 6 -8.83 22.09 -7.81
C LYS A 6 -9.63 20.82 -7.54
N VAL A 7 -10.46 20.85 -6.49
CA VAL A 7 -11.59 19.95 -6.33
C VAL A 7 -12.70 20.47 -7.23
N ILE A 8 -13.06 19.70 -8.27
CA ILE A 8 -13.99 20.15 -9.32
C ILE A 8 -15.44 19.98 -8.89
N SER A 9 -15.76 18.80 -8.34
CA SER A 9 -17.10 18.48 -7.85
C SER A 9 -17.05 17.45 -6.73
N ILE A 10 -18.02 17.54 -5.83
CA ILE A 10 -18.29 16.54 -4.78
C ILE A 10 -19.78 16.20 -4.87
N ASN A 11 -20.08 14.91 -4.97
CA ASN A 11 -21.43 14.37 -5.06
C ASN A 11 -21.67 13.47 -3.84
N GLU A 12 -22.10 14.07 -2.74
CA GLU A 12 -22.25 13.41 -1.44
C GLU A 12 -23.25 12.23 -1.52
N ALA A 13 -24.38 12.44 -2.23
CA ALA A 13 -25.42 11.44 -2.41
C ALA A 13 -24.98 10.20 -3.21
N ASP A 14 -24.02 10.34 -4.10
CA ASP A 14 -23.49 9.27 -4.95
C ASP A 14 -22.15 8.72 -4.46
N PHE A 15 -21.58 9.31 -3.40
CA PHE A 15 -20.28 8.96 -2.84
C PHE A 15 -19.16 9.03 -3.88
N ASP A 16 -19.09 10.12 -4.63
CA ASP A 16 -18.03 10.36 -5.60
C ASP A 16 -17.57 11.83 -5.63
N CYS A 17 -16.36 12.05 -6.12
CA CYS A 17 -15.84 13.38 -6.40
C CYS A 17 -14.95 13.38 -7.63
N ARG A 18 -14.81 14.56 -8.26
CA ARG A 18 -13.85 14.80 -9.35
C ARG A 18 -12.83 15.83 -8.91
N VAL A 19 -11.56 15.50 -9.07
CA VAL A 19 -10.44 16.34 -8.64
C VAL A 19 -9.40 16.44 -9.75
N GLN A 20 -8.65 17.53 -9.75
CA GLN A 20 -7.45 17.66 -10.58
C GLN A 20 -6.29 16.88 -9.97
N ALA A 21 -5.37 16.43 -10.83
CA ALA A 21 -4.36 15.44 -10.49
C ALA A 21 -3.39 15.85 -9.37
N ASN A 22 -3.14 17.14 -9.17
CA ASN A 22 -2.23 17.63 -8.13
C ASN A 22 -2.92 17.91 -6.77
N VAL A 23 -4.22 17.71 -6.66
CA VAL A 23 -4.90 17.72 -5.35
C VAL A 23 -4.28 16.61 -4.51
N SER A 24 -3.83 16.93 -3.29
CA SER A 24 -3.31 15.91 -2.37
C SER A 24 -4.44 15.18 -1.65
N ARG A 25 -4.14 13.98 -1.16
CA ARG A 25 -5.08 13.21 -0.33
C ARG A 25 -5.57 14.02 0.88
N GLU A 26 -4.66 14.68 1.59
CA GLU A 26 -5.01 15.48 2.76
C GLU A 26 -5.87 16.68 2.38
N GLN A 27 -5.54 17.39 1.29
CA GLN A 27 -6.34 18.50 0.79
C GLN A 27 -7.77 18.05 0.43
N LEU A 28 -7.92 16.87 -0.20
CA LEU A 28 -9.24 16.34 -0.48
C LEU A 28 -10.01 16.05 0.82
N ASN A 29 -9.42 15.32 1.76
CA ASN A 29 -10.10 14.96 3.01
C ASN A 29 -10.42 16.17 3.89
N GLU A 30 -9.60 17.23 3.87
CA GLU A 30 -9.95 18.50 4.54
C GLU A 30 -11.16 19.18 3.85
N THR A 31 -11.23 19.12 2.51
CA THR A 31 -12.40 19.64 1.76
C THR A 31 -13.67 18.81 1.99
N LEU A 32 -13.53 17.52 2.31
CA LEU A 32 -14.64 16.61 2.61
C LEU A 32 -15.11 16.67 4.08
N LYS A 33 -14.35 17.36 4.93
CA LYS A 33 -14.70 17.53 6.33
C LYS A 33 -16.14 18.07 6.44
N ASP A 34 -16.88 17.55 7.38
CA ASP A 34 -18.28 17.90 7.64
C ASP A 34 -19.29 17.54 6.52
N LYS A 35 -18.87 16.77 5.49
CA LYS A 35 -19.73 16.30 4.39
C LYS A 35 -20.23 14.86 4.57
N GLY A 36 -19.91 14.22 5.67
CA GLY A 36 -20.29 12.84 5.95
C GLY A 36 -19.62 11.77 5.07
N VAL A 37 -18.64 12.18 4.27
CA VAL A 37 -17.88 11.31 3.37
C VAL A 37 -16.39 11.56 3.50
N PHE A 38 -15.55 10.56 3.15
CA PHE A 38 -14.09 10.68 3.12
C PHE A 38 -13.49 9.83 2.02
N PHE A 39 -12.26 10.15 1.64
CA PHE A 39 -11.46 9.35 0.73
C PHE A 39 -10.54 8.42 1.53
N PRO A 40 -10.71 7.08 1.42
CA PRO A 40 -10.10 6.14 2.36
C PRO A 40 -8.67 5.69 2.01
N ILE A 41 -8.16 5.93 0.80
CA ILE A 41 -6.83 5.43 0.42
C ILE A 41 -5.76 6.31 1.06
N ASP A 42 -4.91 5.70 1.93
CA ASP A 42 -4.02 6.40 2.84
C ASP A 42 -2.55 5.91 2.76
N PRO A 43 -1.86 6.11 1.63
CA PRO A 43 -0.44 5.78 1.54
C PRO A 43 0.36 6.51 2.64
N GLY A 44 1.52 5.98 3.01
CA GLY A 44 2.36 6.52 4.07
C GLY A 44 2.84 7.97 3.85
N ALA A 45 2.81 8.46 2.60
CA ALA A 45 3.13 9.83 2.26
C ALA A 45 1.88 10.62 1.81
N ASN A 46 1.86 11.93 2.06
CA ASN A 46 0.84 12.81 1.49
C ASN A 46 1.10 13.01 0.00
N ALA A 47 0.48 12.18 -0.82
CA ALA A 47 0.68 12.15 -2.26
C ALA A 47 -0.44 12.85 -3.04
N SER A 48 -0.14 13.29 -4.27
CA SER A 48 -1.15 13.81 -5.21
C SER A 48 -2.03 12.68 -5.74
N LEU A 49 -3.31 12.94 -5.92
CA LEU A 49 -4.30 11.93 -6.33
C LEU A 49 -4.04 11.40 -7.75
N GLY A 50 -3.50 12.22 -8.64
CA GLY A 50 -3.03 11.79 -9.96
C GLY A 50 -1.82 10.87 -9.89
N GLY A 51 -0.87 11.16 -9.00
CA GLY A 51 0.28 10.29 -8.72
C GLY A 51 -0.14 8.97 -8.10
N MET A 52 -1.06 9.01 -7.12
CA MET A 52 -1.64 7.80 -6.53
C MET A 52 -2.34 6.92 -7.58
N ALA A 53 -3.10 7.53 -8.50
CA ALA A 53 -3.74 6.79 -9.59
C ALA A 53 -2.69 6.19 -10.55
N ALA A 54 -1.68 6.97 -10.94
CA ALA A 54 -0.62 6.52 -11.85
C ALA A 54 0.19 5.34 -11.28
N CYS A 55 0.41 5.29 -9.96
CA CYS A 55 1.15 4.21 -9.30
C CYS A 55 0.25 3.07 -8.77
N SER A 56 -1.08 3.17 -8.94
CA SER A 56 -2.03 2.23 -8.32
C SER A 56 -1.82 2.11 -6.79
N ALA A 57 -1.65 3.25 -6.12
CA ALA A 57 -1.32 3.31 -4.70
C ALA A 57 -2.33 2.58 -3.81
N SER A 58 -1.85 2.12 -2.68
CA SER A 58 -2.59 1.46 -1.61
C SER A 58 -2.43 2.24 -0.29
N GLY A 59 -2.70 1.60 0.83
CA GLY A 59 -2.53 2.15 2.17
C GLY A 59 -3.06 1.22 3.24
N THR A 60 -3.01 1.66 4.49
CA THR A 60 -3.35 0.83 5.65
C THR A 60 -4.83 0.41 5.69
N MET A 61 -5.72 1.15 5.02
CA MET A 61 -7.15 0.84 4.95
C MET A 61 -7.55 -0.01 3.73
N ALA A 62 -6.58 -0.50 2.94
CA ALA A 62 -6.87 -1.25 1.72
C ALA A 62 -7.66 -2.53 1.98
N VAL A 63 -7.39 -3.22 3.08
CA VAL A 63 -8.09 -4.44 3.51
C VAL A 63 -9.61 -4.26 3.55
N ARG A 64 -10.11 -3.08 3.86
CA ARG A 64 -11.55 -2.78 3.89
C ARG A 64 -12.05 -2.04 2.67
N TYR A 65 -11.31 -1.00 2.25
CA TYR A 65 -11.79 -0.03 1.26
C TYR A 65 -11.18 -0.24 -0.12
N GLY A 66 -10.25 -1.19 -0.27
CA GLY A 66 -9.53 -1.44 -1.52
C GLY A 66 -8.40 -0.43 -1.78
N THR A 67 -7.93 -0.41 -3.01
CA THR A 67 -6.81 0.43 -3.47
C THR A 67 -7.27 1.48 -4.48
N MET A 68 -6.35 2.27 -5.02
CA MET A 68 -6.66 3.19 -6.13
C MET A 68 -7.30 2.47 -7.31
N ARG A 69 -6.92 1.22 -7.60
CA ARG A 69 -7.50 0.42 -8.70
C ARG A 69 -9.01 0.26 -8.59
N THR A 70 -9.54 0.14 -7.38
CA THR A 70 -10.98 -0.02 -7.11
C THR A 70 -11.68 1.31 -6.82
N SER A 71 -10.93 2.34 -6.44
CA SER A 71 -11.45 3.64 -6.04
C SER A 71 -11.54 4.65 -7.18
N VAL A 72 -10.75 4.48 -8.25
CA VAL A 72 -10.80 5.34 -9.43
C VAL A 72 -11.96 4.89 -10.33
N LEU A 73 -12.94 5.77 -10.50
CA LEU A 73 -14.11 5.56 -11.35
C LEU A 73 -13.89 5.99 -12.81
N GLY A 74 -13.00 6.96 -13.01
CA GLY A 74 -12.67 7.49 -14.32
C GLY A 74 -11.49 8.47 -14.26
N LEU A 75 -10.94 8.78 -15.41
CA LEU A 75 -9.78 9.65 -15.58
C LEU A 75 -9.97 10.58 -16.76
N THR A 76 -9.41 11.79 -16.69
CA THR A 76 -9.10 12.60 -17.86
C THR A 76 -7.60 12.48 -18.12
N VAL A 77 -7.23 12.01 -19.31
CA VAL A 77 -5.85 11.72 -19.69
C VAL A 77 -5.48 12.42 -20.98
N VAL A 78 -4.30 13.02 -21.01
CA VAL A 78 -3.67 13.56 -22.24
C VAL A 78 -2.72 12.50 -22.78
N LEU A 79 -2.96 12.05 -24.01
CA LEU A 79 -2.12 11.09 -24.72
C LEU A 79 -0.90 11.77 -25.35
N ALA A 80 0.07 10.98 -25.80
CA ALA A 80 1.31 11.49 -26.41
C ALA A 80 1.08 12.32 -27.67
N ASN A 81 0.04 12.02 -28.45
CA ASN A 81 -0.37 12.77 -29.62
C ASN A 81 -1.13 14.08 -29.31
N GLY A 82 -1.33 14.40 -28.03
CA GLY A 82 -2.06 15.57 -27.55
C GLY A 82 -3.57 15.39 -27.41
N ASP A 83 -4.13 14.25 -27.81
CA ASP A 83 -5.55 13.98 -27.63
C ASP A 83 -5.92 13.89 -26.16
N ILE A 84 -7.09 14.40 -25.81
CA ILE A 84 -7.65 14.31 -24.47
C ILE A 84 -8.76 13.28 -24.47
N ILE A 85 -8.61 12.25 -23.66
CA ILE A 85 -9.61 11.21 -23.48
C ILE A 85 -10.19 11.23 -22.07
N ILE A 86 -11.45 10.80 -21.96
CA ILE A 86 -12.12 10.59 -20.68
C ILE A 86 -12.47 9.10 -20.59
N THR A 87 -12.00 8.44 -19.54
CA THR A 87 -12.30 7.04 -19.26
C THR A 87 -13.34 6.92 -18.15
N GLY A 88 -14.10 5.84 -18.19
CA GLY A 88 -15.08 5.53 -17.13
C GLY A 88 -16.31 6.47 -17.12
N THR A 89 -17.15 6.27 -16.14
CA THR A 89 -18.37 7.05 -15.87
C THR A 89 -18.65 7.09 -14.37
N ARG A 90 -19.65 7.89 -13.95
CA ARG A 90 -20.13 7.90 -12.56
C ARG A 90 -20.98 6.67 -12.19
N ALA A 91 -21.44 5.91 -13.19
CA ALA A 91 -22.25 4.73 -12.95
C ALA A 91 -21.43 3.63 -12.24
N LYS A 92 -22.05 2.97 -11.25
CA LYS A 92 -21.39 1.87 -10.49
C LYS A 92 -21.04 0.65 -11.35
N LYS A 93 -21.73 0.45 -12.47
CA LYS A 93 -21.50 -0.68 -13.38
C LYS A 93 -21.57 -0.20 -14.82
N THR A 94 -20.67 -0.75 -15.63
CA THR A 94 -20.71 -0.62 -17.10
C THR A 94 -20.13 -1.89 -17.72
N SER A 95 -20.70 -2.28 -18.86
CA SER A 95 -20.16 -3.32 -19.74
C SER A 95 -19.85 -2.76 -21.13
N ALA A 96 -19.76 -1.42 -21.25
CA ALA A 96 -19.53 -0.73 -22.52
C ALA A 96 -18.04 -0.63 -22.82
N GLY A 97 -17.50 -1.59 -23.58
CA GLY A 97 -16.12 -1.59 -24.04
C GLY A 97 -15.10 -2.06 -23.01
N TYR A 98 -13.83 -1.82 -23.32
CA TYR A 98 -12.71 -2.18 -22.44
C TYR A 98 -12.63 -1.24 -21.23
N ASN A 99 -12.10 -1.75 -20.12
CA ASN A 99 -11.86 -0.95 -18.92
C ASN A 99 -10.55 -0.14 -19.07
N LEU A 100 -10.64 0.96 -19.81
CA LEU A 100 -9.50 1.84 -20.02
C LEU A 100 -9.05 2.54 -18.73
N THR A 101 -9.96 2.79 -17.78
CA THR A 101 -9.59 3.38 -16.49
C THR A 101 -8.53 2.53 -15.79
N ASN A 102 -8.75 1.21 -15.70
CA ASN A 102 -7.79 0.31 -15.08
C ASN A 102 -6.52 0.06 -15.93
N LEU A 103 -6.52 0.40 -17.21
CA LEU A 103 -5.32 0.40 -18.03
C LEU A 103 -4.38 1.55 -17.65
N PHE A 104 -4.94 2.74 -17.35
CA PHE A 104 -4.14 3.91 -16.94
C PHE A 104 -3.78 3.90 -15.47
N VAL A 105 -4.61 3.30 -14.59
CA VAL A 105 -4.27 3.13 -13.17
C VAL A 105 -3.10 2.15 -13.04
N GLY A 106 -1.98 2.62 -12.48
CA GLY A 106 -0.74 1.85 -12.39
C GLY A 106 0.14 1.90 -13.66
N SER A 107 -0.18 2.76 -14.63
CA SER A 107 0.64 2.95 -15.84
C SER A 107 1.94 3.72 -15.60
N GLU A 108 2.14 4.29 -14.42
CA GLU A 108 3.31 5.10 -14.04
C GLU A 108 3.64 6.21 -15.05
N GLY A 109 2.61 6.81 -15.68
CA GLY A 109 2.75 7.87 -16.67
C GLY A 109 3.23 7.42 -18.06
N THR A 110 3.39 6.11 -18.29
CA THR A 110 3.90 5.60 -19.57
C THR A 110 2.88 5.68 -20.72
N LEU A 111 1.59 5.61 -20.43
CA LEU A 111 0.52 5.60 -21.43
C LEU A 111 -0.11 6.98 -21.66
N GLY A 112 0.11 7.93 -20.77
CA GLY A 112 -0.44 9.28 -20.87
C GLY A 112 -0.33 10.04 -19.56
N ILE A 113 -0.69 11.32 -19.57
CA ILE A 113 -0.64 12.22 -18.41
C ILE A 113 -2.05 12.35 -17.83
N ILE A 114 -2.25 11.84 -16.63
CA ILE A 114 -3.49 11.99 -15.87
C ILE A 114 -3.62 13.43 -15.40
N THR A 115 -4.69 14.12 -15.80
CA THR A 115 -4.97 15.52 -15.43
C THR A 115 -6.11 15.66 -14.44
N GLU A 116 -7.08 14.73 -14.45
CA GLU A 116 -8.17 14.68 -13.49
C GLU A 116 -8.47 13.25 -13.11
N VAL A 117 -8.93 13.08 -11.87
CA VAL A 117 -9.29 11.78 -11.29
C VAL A 117 -10.71 11.87 -10.75
N HIS A 118 -11.54 10.92 -11.15
CA HIS A 118 -12.88 10.72 -10.60
C HIS A 118 -12.80 9.58 -9.58
N LEU A 119 -13.10 9.89 -8.34
CA LEU A 119 -12.86 9.03 -7.17
C LEU A 119 -14.17 8.63 -6.50
N ARG A 120 -14.20 7.37 -6.04
CA ARG A 120 -15.20 6.89 -5.10
C ARG A 120 -14.83 7.38 -3.69
N LEU A 121 -15.84 7.84 -2.97
CA LEU A 121 -15.78 8.19 -1.56
C LEU A 121 -16.47 7.11 -0.71
N SER A 122 -16.19 7.13 0.57
CA SER A 122 -16.84 6.27 1.56
C SER A 122 -17.57 7.13 2.60
N PRO A 123 -18.71 6.66 3.14
CA PRO A 123 -19.34 7.34 4.26
C PRO A 123 -18.42 7.31 5.49
N VAL A 124 -18.40 8.39 6.25
CA VAL A 124 -17.71 8.42 7.54
C VAL A 124 -18.38 7.41 8.47
N PRO A 125 -17.64 6.48 9.08
CA PRO A 125 -18.22 5.50 10.00
C PRO A 125 -18.75 6.18 11.27
N GLU A 126 -19.84 5.65 11.81
CA GLU A 126 -20.45 6.13 13.05
C GLU A 126 -19.50 5.98 14.25
N SER A 127 -18.79 4.86 14.30
CA SER A 127 -17.83 4.53 15.37
C SER A 127 -16.52 4.05 14.79
N ILE A 128 -15.41 4.54 15.36
CA ILE A 128 -14.04 4.12 15.04
C ILE A 128 -13.38 3.71 16.34
N MET A 129 -12.89 2.47 16.39
CA MET A 129 -12.17 1.94 17.55
C MET A 129 -10.82 1.40 17.12
N SER A 130 -9.76 1.67 17.88
CA SER A 130 -8.40 1.18 17.59
C SER A 130 -7.80 0.52 18.82
N ALA A 131 -7.09 -0.58 18.58
CA ALA A 131 -6.40 -1.34 19.59
C ALA A 131 -5.04 -1.82 19.10
N VAL A 132 -4.20 -2.21 20.05
CA VAL A 132 -2.89 -2.81 19.80
C VAL A 132 -2.82 -4.15 20.57
N CYS A 133 -2.34 -5.20 19.89
CA CYS A 133 -2.07 -6.50 20.49
C CYS A 133 -0.62 -6.90 20.24
N GLN A 134 0.08 -7.35 21.27
CA GLN A 134 1.48 -7.76 21.22
C GLN A 134 1.60 -9.28 21.30
N PHE A 135 2.59 -9.85 20.59
CA PHE A 135 2.82 -11.29 20.49
C PHE A 135 4.25 -11.63 20.88
N GLN A 136 4.49 -12.86 21.36
CA GLN A 136 5.84 -13.29 21.74
C GLN A 136 6.71 -13.57 20.51
N ASP A 137 6.11 -13.95 19.37
CA ASP A 137 6.79 -14.24 18.13
C ASP A 137 6.04 -13.68 16.92
N LEU A 138 6.77 -13.54 15.81
CA LEU A 138 6.25 -12.95 14.57
C LEU A 138 5.23 -13.87 13.88
N ASP A 139 5.47 -15.18 13.91
CA ASP A 139 4.60 -16.17 13.29
C ASP A 139 3.19 -16.11 13.87
N SER A 140 3.06 -16.02 15.21
CA SER A 140 1.78 -15.89 15.91
C SER A 140 1.02 -14.62 15.53
N ALA A 141 1.74 -13.48 15.40
CA ALA A 141 1.13 -12.23 14.97
C ALA A 141 0.59 -12.33 13.53
N VAL A 142 1.39 -12.85 12.61
CA VAL A 142 1.00 -12.97 11.19
C VAL A 142 -0.14 -13.98 11.00
N LEU A 143 -0.09 -15.12 11.71
CA LEU A 143 -1.16 -16.11 11.70
C LEU A 143 -2.48 -15.50 12.19
N THR A 144 -2.44 -14.71 13.24
CA THR A 144 -3.61 -13.99 13.76
C THR A 144 -4.25 -13.11 12.67
N ALA A 145 -3.43 -12.31 11.97
CA ALA A 145 -3.94 -11.45 10.89
C ALA A 145 -4.54 -12.29 9.75
N GLN A 146 -3.88 -13.38 9.35
CA GLN A 146 -4.40 -14.30 8.34
C GLN A 146 -5.76 -14.88 8.74
N GLU A 147 -5.91 -15.38 9.97
CA GLU A 147 -7.15 -15.94 10.47
C GLU A 147 -8.27 -14.91 10.53
N ILE A 148 -8.01 -13.68 10.98
CA ILE A 148 -8.98 -12.58 10.99
C ILE A 148 -9.61 -12.39 9.60
N ILE A 149 -8.78 -12.39 8.56
CA ILE A 149 -9.26 -12.26 7.18
C ILE A 149 -10.02 -13.49 6.71
N GLN A 150 -9.53 -14.69 7.02
CA GLN A 150 -10.18 -15.96 6.65
C GLN A 150 -11.54 -16.16 7.34
N TYR A 151 -11.72 -15.67 8.57
CA TYR A 151 -13.01 -15.62 9.26
C TYR A 151 -13.97 -14.58 8.68
N GLY A 152 -13.51 -13.74 7.74
CA GLY A 152 -14.34 -12.74 7.09
C GLY A 152 -14.67 -11.52 7.98
N VAL A 153 -13.86 -11.27 9.00
CA VAL A 153 -14.05 -10.12 9.89
C VAL A 153 -13.90 -8.82 9.10
N ARG A 154 -14.86 -7.91 9.26
CA ARG A 154 -14.85 -6.60 8.61
C ARG A 154 -13.95 -5.60 9.35
N ILE A 155 -12.66 -5.87 9.38
CA ILE A 155 -11.68 -4.98 9.98
C ILE A 155 -11.31 -3.83 9.03
N ALA A 156 -11.07 -2.63 9.55
CA ALA A 156 -10.68 -1.47 8.73
C ALA A 156 -9.18 -1.43 8.47
N ARG A 157 -8.39 -1.84 9.46
CA ARG A 157 -6.93 -1.97 9.38
C ARG A 157 -6.46 -3.13 10.23
N VAL A 158 -5.50 -3.86 9.72
CA VAL A 158 -4.70 -4.83 10.47
C VAL A 158 -3.25 -4.74 9.99
N GLU A 159 -2.41 -4.14 10.81
CA GLU A 159 -1.06 -3.72 10.45
C GLU A 159 -0.03 -4.34 11.37
N LEU A 160 1.03 -4.90 10.80
CA LEU A 160 2.10 -5.56 11.53
C LEU A 160 3.31 -4.65 11.68
N LEU A 161 3.89 -4.62 12.88
CA LEU A 161 5.26 -4.18 13.12
C LEU A 161 6.03 -5.34 13.77
N SER A 162 7.18 -5.72 13.20
CA SER A 162 8.09 -6.69 13.82
C SER A 162 8.70 -6.12 15.10
N LYS A 163 9.33 -6.99 15.91
CA LYS A 163 10.04 -6.59 17.12
C LYS A 163 11.02 -5.43 16.88
N ASP A 164 11.88 -5.56 15.85
CA ASP A 164 12.89 -4.54 15.52
C ASP A 164 12.25 -3.22 15.10
N GLN A 165 11.12 -3.28 14.38
CA GLN A 165 10.39 -2.07 14.00
C GLN A 165 9.71 -1.45 15.21
N MET A 166 9.18 -2.24 16.14
CA MET A 166 8.58 -1.72 17.39
C MET A 166 9.61 -1.02 18.26
N ASP A 167 10.81 -1.58 18.38
CA ASP A 167 11.93 -0.98 19.13
C ASP A 167 12.20 0.46 18.62
N ILE A 168 12.39 0.60 17.31
CA ILE A 168 12.61 1.90 16.65
C ILE A 168 11.40 2.83 16.82
N SER A 169 10.19 2.30 16.64
CA SER A 169 8.97 3.12 16.65
C SER A 169 8.60 3.62 18.04
N ILE A 170 8.87 2.84 19.09
CA ILE A 170 8.68 3.24 20.49
C ILE A 170 9.56 4.44 20.81
N GLU A 171 10.84 4.39 20.45
CA GLU A 171 11.79 5.47 20.70
C GLU A 171 11.43 6.73 19.88
N TYR A 172 11.22 6.57 18.56
CA TYR A 172 10.97 7.68 17.65
C TYR A 172 9.65 8.39 17.92
N SER A 173 8.57 7.63 18.13
CA SER A 173 7.21 8.17 18.29
C SER A 173 6.77 8.34 19.73
N LYS A 174 7.65 8.05 20.70
CA LYS A 174 7.35 8.15 22.14
C LYS A 174 6.08 7.36 22.51
N LEU A 175 6.03 6.10 22.06
CA LEU A 175 4.91 5.21 22.41
C LEU A 175 5.08 4.73 23.86
N GLU A 176 4.01 4.85 24.61
CA GLU A 176 4.00 4.48 26.03
C GLU A 176 3.30 3.13 26.21
N ASN A 177 3.68 2.39 27.25
CA ASN A 177 3.07 1.12 27.65
C ASN A 177 3.12 0.02 26.57
N LEU A 178 4.06 0.09 25.61
CA LEU A 178 4.32 -0.95 24.62
C LEU A 178 5.75 -1.47 24.79
N GLU A 179 5.92 -2.76 24.52
CA GLU A 179 7.22 -3.45 24.57
C GLU A 179 7.77 -3.65 23.15
N SER A 180 9.08 -3.90 23.04
CA SER A 180 9.72 -4.29 21.79
C SER A 180 9.38 -5.74 21.44
N LEU A 181 8.14 -5.96 21.02
CA LEU A 181 7.56 -7.25 20.61
C LEU A 181 6.83 -7.11 19.28
N PRO A 182 6.69 -8.19 18.49
CA PRO A 182 5.82 -8.19 17.33
C PRO A 182 4.43 -7.70 17.69
N THR A 183 3.90 -6.74 16.93
CA THR A 183 2.68 -6.02 17.32
C THR A 183 1.73 -5.89 16.14
N LEU A 184 0.45 -6.20 16.36
CA LEU A 184 -0.63 -5.88 15.45
C LEU A 184 -1.38 -4.65 15.93
N PHE A 185 -1.63 -3.75 14.98
CA PHE A 185 -2.42 -2.54 15.14
C PHE A 185 -3.76 -2.76 14.45
N TYR A 186 -4.85 -2.61 15.17
CA TYR A 186 -6.20 -2.83 14.66
C TYR A 186 -7.00 -1.54 14.61
N GLU A 187 -7.85 -1.40 13.59
CA GLU A 187 -8.89 -0.39 13.58
C GLU A 187 -10.21 -0.96 13.05
N PHE A 188 -11.30 -0.65 13.74
CA PHE A 188 -12.66 -1.11 13.44
C PHE A 188 -13.51 0.10 13.07
N HIS A 189 -14.21 0.00 11.94
CA HIS A 189 -15.12 1.01 11.44
C HIS A 189 -16.53 0.44 11.31
N GLY A 190 -17.53 1.06 11.91
CA GLY A 190 -18.91 0.59 11.82
C GLY A 190 -19.86 1.35 12.74
N SER A 191 -20.94 0.69 13.14
CA SER A 191 -21.73 1.10 14.32
C SER A 191 -21.08 0.54 15.59
N GLU A 192 -21.47 1.02 16.75
CA GLU A 192 -20.99 0.48 18.04
C GLU A 192 -21.25 -1.03 18.16
N ILE A 193 -22.44 -1.49 17.70
CA ILE A 193 -22.81 -2.92 17.76
C ILE A 193 -21.91 -3.75 16.84
N SER A 194 -21.77 -3.34 15.58
CA SER A 194 -20.97 -4.09 14.61
C SER A 194 -19.47 -4.11 14.94
N ASN A 195 -18.96 -3.02 15.55
CA ASN A 195 -17.59 -2.97 16.01
C ASN A 195 -17.39 -3.95 17.18
N LYS A 196 -18.33 -4.01 18.13
CA LYS A 196 -18.25 -4.94 19.26
C LYS A 196 -18.22 -6.40 18.78
N GLU A 197 -19.11 -6.78 17.86
CA GLU A 197 -19.12 -8.14 17.28
C GLU A 197 -17.80 -8.49 16.60
N SER A 198 -17.23 -7.56 15.83
CA SER A 198 -15.93 -7.77 15.16
C SER A 198 -14.78 -7.85 16.17
N ILE A 199 -14.81 -7.04 17.21
CA ILE A 199 -13.80 -7.01 18.28
C ILE A 199 -13.80 -8.32 19.03
N ASP A 200 -14.96 -8.81 19.47
CA ASP A 200 -15.09 -10.06 20.25
C ASP A 200 -14.44 -11.23 19.47
N VAL A 201 -14.64 -11.30 18.14
CA VAL A 201 -14.03 -12.33 17.28
C VAL A 201 -12.50 -12.13 17.18
N VAL A 202 -12.04 -10.89 16.96
CA VAL A 202 -10.60 -10.61 16.81
C VAL A 202 -9.84 -10.82 18.12
N GLU A 203 -10.44 -10.50 19.26
CA GLU A 203 -9.87 -10.79 20.58
C GLU A 203 -9.75 -12.31 20.82
N GLU A 204 -10.76 -13.08 20.46
CA GLU A 204 -10.71 -14.54 20.57
C GLU A 204 -9.61 -15.15 19.71
N ILE A 205 -9.53 -14.75 18.44
CA ILE A 205 -8.47 -15.20 17.51
C ILE A 205 -7.09 -14.83 18.05
N SER A 206 -6.91 -13.57 18.49
CA SER A 206 -5.64 -13.09 19.02
C SER A 206 -5.20 -13.87 20.26
N LYS A 207 -6.13 -14.13 21.19
CA LYS A 207 -5.88 -14.92 22.38
C LYS A 207 -5.50 -16.37 22.06
N ASN A 208 -6.15 -16.99 21.09
CA ASN A 208 -5.86 -18.35 20.65
C ASN A 208 -4.44 -18.49 20.08
N ASN A 209 -3.92 -17.40 19.52
CA ASN A 209 -2.54 -17.28 18.99
C ASN A 209 -1.57 -16.63 19.99
N ASN A 210 -1.82 -16.72 21.29
CA ASN A 210 -0.97 -16.19 22.35
C ASN A 210 -0.74 -14.67 22.30
N GLY A 211 -1.68 -13.90 21.76
CA GLY A 211 -1.68 -12.45 21.82
C GLY A 211 -1.94 -11.92 23.24
N SER A 212 -1.39 -10.76 23.55
CA SER A 212 -1.67 -10.04 24.79
C SER A 212 -3.13 -9.57 24.85
N GLU A 213 -3.56 -9.10 26.02
CA GLU A 213 -4.79 -8.30 26.08
C GLU A 213 -4.68 -7.06 25.20
N PHE A 214 -5.81 -6.63 24.62
CA PHE A 214 -5.85 -5.44 23.78
C PHE A 214 -5.59 -4.18 24.60
N LYS A 215 -4.70 -3.34 24.08
CA LYS A 215 -4.49 -1.98 24.58
C LYS A 215 -5.28 -1.03 23.70
N TRP A 216 -6.41 -0.55 24.22
CA TRP A 216 -7.33 0.32 23.51
C TRP A 216 -6.86 1.77 23.50
N ALA A 217 -7.05 2.46 22.39
CA ALA A 217 -6.94 3.91 22.36
C ALA A 217 -8.16 4.51 23.08
N ALA A 218 -7.93 5.21 24.19
CA ALA A 218 -8.99 5.76 25.03
C ALA A 218 -9.74 6.93 24.36
N ASN A 219 -9.11 7.59 23.40
CA ASN A 219 -9.65 8.77 22.71
C ASN A 219 -9.05 8.95 21.33
N THR A 220 -9.55 9.94 20.58
CA THR A 220 -9.08 10.26 19.23
C THR A 220 -7.61 10.66 19.17
N GLU A 221 -7.08 11.31 20.20
CA GLU A 221 -5.67 11.74 20.25
C GLU A 221 -4.73 10.53 20.33
N GLU A 222 -5.01 9.59 21.23
CA GLU A 222 -4.26 8.34 21.35
C GLU A 222 -4.35 7.50 20.07
N ARG A 223 -5.54 7.39 19.49
CA ARG A 223 -5.73 6.75 18.18
C ARG A 223 -4.83 7.37 17.13
N ASN A 224 -4.84 8.70 17.01
CA ASN A 224 -4.02 9.42 16.04
C ASN A 224 -2.52 9.23 16.32
N LYS A 225 -2.10 9.15 17.60
CA LYS A 225 -0.71 8.89 17.99
C LYS A 225 -0.26 7.49 17.51
N ILE A 226 -1.10 6.48 17.73
CA ILE A 226 -0.86 5.09 17.28
C ILE A 226 -0.67 5.04 15.77
N TRP A 227 -1.63 5.57 15.00
CA TRP A 227 -1.57 5.54 13.54
C TRP A 227 -0.47 6.43 12.95
N LYS A 228 -0.16 7.55 13.58
CA LYS A 228 0.99 8.37 13.20
C LYS A 228 2.31 7.62 13.38
N ALA A 229 2.46 6.84 14.44
CA ALA A 229 3.63 6.00 14.64
C ALA A 229 3.73 4.93 13.53
N ARG A 230 2.62 4.29 13.15
CA ARG A 230 2.58 3.33 12.02
C ARG A 230 2.94 4.00 10.67
N HIS A 231 2.43 5.19 10.39
CA HIS A 231 2.76 5.91 9.16
C HIS A 231 4.23 6.39 9.12
N ASN A 232 4.83 6.63 10.28
CA ASN A 232 6.20 7.12 10.38
C ASN A 232 7.28 6.02 10.34
N VAL A 233 6.93 4.76 10.13
CA VAL A 233 7.88 3.61 10.19
C VAL A 233 9.10 3.79 9.30
N TYR A 234 8.96 4.28 8.08
CA TYR A 234 10.09 4.54 7.19
C TYR A 234 10.98 5.66 7.71
N TYR A 235 10.38 6.74 8.19
CA TYR A 235 11.12 7.90 8.72
C TYR A 235 11.82 7.56 10.04
N SER A 236 11.22 6.71 10.86
CA SER A 236 11.82 6.24 12.11
C SER A 236 13.11 5.43 11.85
N VAL A 237 13.08 4.51 10.89
CA VAL A 237 14.26 3.74 10.48
C VAL A 237 15.34 4.66 9.90
N LYS A 238 14.96 5.62 9.06
CA LYS A 238 15.89 6.57 8.45
C LYS A 238 16.55 7.50 9.47
N ALA A 239 15.88 7.79 10.58
CA ALA A 239 16.40 8.66 11.64
C ALA A 239 17.49 8.02 12.51
N GLU A 240 17.76 6.72 12.35
CA GLU A 240 18.79 6.02 13.13
C GLU A 240 20.24 6.41 12.78
N GLY A 241 20.46 7.12 11.66
CA GLY A 241 21.79 7.62 11.32
C GLY A 241 21.86 8.39 10.00
N ASP A 242 22.79 9.34 9.91
CA ASP A 242 22.96 10.20 8.74
C ASP A 242 23.61 9.47 7.55
N ASN A 243 24.43 8.46 7.81
CA ASN A 243 25.21 7.72 6.81
C ASN A 243 24.62 6.38 6.39
N ILE A 244 23.37 6.10 6.79
CA ILE A 244 22.68 4.87 6.42
C ILE A 244 21.76 5.08 5.23
N ARG A 245 21.52 4.01 4.50
CA ARG A 245 20.44 3.91 3.52
C ARG A 245 19.51 2.76 3.89
N VAL A 246 18.27 2.89 3.44
CA VAL A 246 17.24 1.88 3.66
C VAL A 246 16.82 1.32 2.30
N TYR A 247 16.92 0.02 2.13
CA TYR A 247 16.37 -0.69 0.99
C TYR A 247 15.06 -1.33 1.43
N VAL A 248 13.96 -0.98 0.76
CA VAL A 248 12.63 -1.46 1.12
C VAL A 248 12.15 -2.46 0.08
N THR A 249 11.81 -3.67 0.51
CA THR A 249 11.12 -4.66 -0.32
C THR A 249 9.62 -4.38 -0.36
N ASP A 250 8.92 -4.99 -1.33
CA ASP A 250 7.48 -4.77 -1.48
C ASP A 250 6.87 -5.95 -2.25
N VAL A 251 6.72 -7.08 -1.59
CA VAL A 251 6.06 -8.25 -2.16
C VAL A 251 4.66 -8.38 -1.59
N CYS A 252 3.76 -8.97 -2.37
CA CYS A 252 2.43 -9.32 -1.90
C CYS A 252 2.12 -10.75 -2.34
N VAL A 253 1.61 -11.57 -1.43
CA VAL A 253 1.27 -12.99 -1.66
C VAL A 253 -0.18 -13.25 -1.29
N PRO A 254 -0.80 -14.33 -1.79
CA PRO A 254 -2.09 -14.76 -1.28
C PRO A 254 -2.07 -14.88 0.24
N ILE A 255 -3.16 -14.48 0.90
CA ILE A 255 -3.23 -14.40 2.37
C ILE A 255 -2.85 -15.72 3.06
N SER A 256 -3.13 -16.86 2.45
CA SER A 256 -2.76 -18.17 2.99
C SER A 256 -1.25 -18.44 3.02
N ASN A 257 -0.47 -17.69 2.27
CA ASN A 257 0.98 -17.87 2.11
C ASN A 257 1.80 -16.84 2.90
N ILE A 258 1.15 -15.86 3.55
CA ILE A 258 1.86 -14.73 4.17
C ILE A 258 2.77 -15.16 5.32
N VAL A 259 2.34 -16.10 6.14
CA VAL A 259 3.14 -16.63 7.26
C VAL A 259 4.43 -17.27 6.73
N GLU A 260 4.33 -18.15 5.72
CA GLU A 260 5.49 -18.81 5.14
C GLU A 260 6.44 -17.81 4.45
N CYS A 261 5.88 -16.81 3.73
CA CYS A 261 6.69 -15.81 3.03
C CYS A 261 7.47 -14.91 4.01
N ILE A 262 6.84 -14.46 5.10
CA ILE A 262 7.50 -13.64 6.14
C ILE A 262 8.57 -14.47 6.85
N LYS A 263 8.27 -15.72 7.21
CA LYS A 263 9.24 -16.63 7.82
C LYS A 263 10.44 -16.91 6.93
N PHE A 264 10.23 -17.04 5.63
CA PHE A 264 11.31 -17.15 4.64
C PHE A 264 12.21 -15.89 4.68
N ALA A 265 11.60 -14.70 4.65
CA ALA A 265 12.34 -13.42 4.70
C ALA A 265 13.16 -13.30 5.99
N GLU A 266 12.59 -13.65 7.14
CA GLU A 266 13.27 -13.64 8.43
C GLU A 266 14.45 -14.61 8.47
N THR A 267 14.26 -15.81 7.91
CA THR A 267 15.32 -16.85 7.86
C THR A 267 16.48 -16.43 6.98
N GLU A 268 16.22 -15.87 5.80
CA GLU A 268 17.25 -15.40 4.86
C GLU A 268 18.08 -14.22 5.41
N LEU A 269 17.52 -13.45 6.35
CA LEU A 269 18.21 -12.29 6.95
C LEU A 269 18.93 -12.63 8.25
N ARG A 270 18.58 -13.73 8.91
CA ARG A 270 19.09 -14.09 10.25
C ARG A 270 20.60 -14.08 10.35
N ASP A 271 21.29 -14.62 9.36
CA ASP A 271 22.73 -14.81 9.39
C ASP A 271 23.51 -13.67 8.71
N THR A 272 22.81 -12.65 8.22
CA THR A 272 23.45 -11.53 7.51
C THR A 272 24.05 -10.49 8.45
N GLY A 273 23.58 -10.41 9.69
CA GLY A 273 23.93 -9.36 10.63
C GLY A 273 23.37 -7.97 10.27
N LEU A 274 22.57 -7.87 9.20
CA LEU A 274 21.91 -6.63 8.80
C LEU A 274 20.65 -6.39 9.64
N ARG A 275 20.44 -5.15 10.05
CA ARG A 275 19.19 -4.75 10.67
C ARG A 275 18.10 -4.63 9.61
N ALA A 276 17.00 -5.33 9.82
CA ALA A 276 15.96 -5.48 8.81
C ALA A 276 14.54 -5.46 9.42
N PRO A 277 14.11 -4.31 10.01
CA PRO A 277 12.78 -4.19 10.55
C PRO A 277 11.72 -4.45 9.48
N MET A 278 10.64 -5.17 9.88
CA MET A 278 9.53 -5.51 9.00
C MET A 278 8.27 -4.78 9.41
N VAL A 279 7.53 -4.34 8.41
CA VAL A 279 6.17 -3.82 8.55
C VAL A 279 5.28 -4.43 7.47
N GLY A 280 3.98 -4.53 7.71
CA GLY A 280 3.12 -5.13 6.68
C GLY A 280 1.66 -4.75 6.78
N HIS A 281 1.07 -4.60 5.60
CA HIS A 281 -0.37 -4.62 5.36
C HIS A 281 -0.82 -6.08 5.32
N VAL A 282 -0.65 -6.76 6.47
CA VAL A 282 -0.75 -8.22 6.54
C VAL A 282 -2.16 -8.74 6.25
N GLY A 283 -3.18 -7.88 6.38
CA GLY A 283 -4.54 -8.21 5.95
C GLY A 283 -4.72 -8.33 4.43
N ASP A 284 -3.80 -7.74 3.66
CA ASP A 284 -3.79 -7.80 2.18
C ASP A 284 -2.73 -8.77 1.63
N GLY A 285 -1.94 -9.39 2.49
CA GLY A 285 -0.83 -10.26 2.06
C GLY A 285 0.44 -9.50 1.65
N ASN A 286 0.50 -8.18 1.86
CA ASN A 286 1.62 -7.32 1.51
C ASN A 286 2.48 -7.01 2.74
N PHE A 287 3.81 -7.08 2.58
CA PHE A 287 4.74 -6.67 3.63
C PHE A 287 6.04 -6.11 3.06
N HIS A 288 6.73 -5.35 3.91
CA HIS A 288 7.96 -4.68 3.58
C HIS A 288 9.06 -5.04 4.58
N VAL A 289 10.24 -5.32 4.07
CA VAL A 289 11.45 -5.43 4.85
C VAL A 289 12.31 -4.21 4.58
N SER A 290 12.59 -3.43 5.61
CA SER A 290 13.41 -2.22 5.54
C SER A 290 14.86 -2.57 5.91
N VAL A 291 15.66 -3.02 4.95
CA VAL A 291 17.04 -3.40 5.22
C VAL A 291 17.92 -2.17 5.32
N VAL A 292 18.50 -1.95 6.49
CA VAL A 292 19.40 -0.82 6.78
C VAL A 292 20.83 -1.19 6.39
N TYR A 293 21.52 -0.33 5.65
CA TYR A 293 22.89 -0.58 5.21
C TYR A 293 23.74 0.69 5.11
N ASP A 294 25.04 0.49 5.20
CA ASP A 294 26.03 1.52 4.96
C ASP A 294 26.44 1.52 3.47
N PRO A 295 26.14 2.61 2.72
CA PRO A 295 26.45 2.70 1.29
C PRO A 295 27.96 2.64 0.97
N SER A 296 28.84 2.87 1.95
CA SER A 296 30.29 2.74 1.79
C SER A 296 30.77 1.28 1.75
N LYS A 297 29.91 0.33 2.19
CA LYS A 297 30.20 -1.10 2.23
C LYS A 297 29.52 -1.81 1.05
N GLU A 298 30.23 -1.92 -0.06
CA GLU A 298 29.72 -2.51 -1.31
C GLU A 298 29.13 -3.93 -1.12
N ASN A 299 29.69 -4.71 -0.22
CA ASN A 299 29.19 -6.07 0.04
C ASN A 299 27.79 -6.07 0.67
N GLU A 300 27.43 -5.12 1.53
CA GLU A 300 26.10 -5.06 2.14
C GLU A 300 25.03 -4.91 1.04
N TYR A 301 25.23 -4.02 0.09
CA TYR A 301 24.28 -3.83 -1.02
C TYR A 301 24.16 -5.09 -1.91
N LYS A 302 25.23 -5.83 -2.14
CA LYS A 302 25.19 -7.11 -2.88
C LYS A 302 24.35 -8.16 -2.15
N TYR A 303 24.50 -8.27 -0.82
CA TYR A 303 23.68 -9.18 -0.01
C TYR A 303 22.20 -8.80 -0.05
N ILE A 304 21.89 -7.51 0.05
CA ILE A 304 20.50 -7.00 -0.01
C ILE A 304 19.87 -7.34 -1.36
N ARG A 305 20.58 -7.13 -2.46
CA ARG A 305 20.10 -7.48 -3.81
C ARG A 305 19.87 -8.99 -3.94
N ALA A 306 20.76 -9.80 -3.43
CA ALA A 306 20.60 -11.26 -3.42
C ALA A 306 19.38 -11.69 -2.59
N PHE A 307 19.19 -11.12 -1.39
CA PHE A 307 18.03 -11.33 -0.57
C PHE A 307 16.73 -10.91 -1.28
N SER A 308 16.71 -9.69 -1.85
CA SER A 308 15.54 -9.19 -2.59
C SER A 308 15.15 -10.10 -3.76
N ASN A 309 16.16 -10.62 -4.50
CA ASN A 309 15.91 -11.56 -5.58
C ASN A 309 15.26 -12.87 -5.07
N LYS A 310 15.79 -13.45 -4.00
CA LYS A 310 15.24 -14.68 -3.39
C LYS A 310 13.81 -14.46 -2.87
N LEU A 311 13.55 -13.32 -2.22
CA LEU A 311 12.22 -12.99 -1.70
C LEU A 311 11.21 -12.83 -2.84
N ILE A 312 11.59 -12.18 -3.92
CA ILE A 312 10.77 -12.04 -5.12
C ILE A 312 10.48 -13.40 -5.74
N ASP A 313 11.50 -14.26 -5.88
CA ASP A 313 11.32 -15.61 -6.42
C ASP A 313 10.37 -16.42 -5.54
N LYS A 314 10.53 -16.36 -4.23
CA LYS A 314 9.65 -17.01 -3.28
C LYS A 314 8.19 -16.50 -3.37
N ALA A 315 8.01 -15.18 -3.52
CA ALA A 315 6.67 -14.61 -3.69
C ALA A 315 6.02 -15.07 -5.00
N LEU A 316 6.77 -15.13 -6.11
CA LEU A 316 6.25 -15.62 -7.40
C LEU A 316 5.93 -17.12 -7.36
N GLU A 317 6.72 -17.95 -6.67
CA GLU A 317 6.43 -19.37 -6.44
C GLU A 317 5.12 -19.60 -5.67
N MET A 318 4.71 -18.60 -4.88
CA MET A 318 3.47 -18.59 -4.09
C MET A 318 2.29 -17.91 -4.79
N ASP A 319 2.32 -17.74 -6.11
CA ASP A 319 1.32 -17.00 -6.88
C ASP A 319 1.17 -15.52 -6.45
N GLY A 320 2.22 -14.94 -5.89
CA GLY A 320 2.28 -13.55 -5.46
C GLY A 320 2.77 -12.60 -6.54
N THR A 321 3.13 -11.38 -6.12
CA THR A 321 3.62 -10.32 -7.00
C THR A 321 4.90 -9.67 -6.45
N ILE A 322 5.70 -9.16 -7.36
CA ILE A 322 6.98 -8.47 -7.09
C ILE A 322 6.81 -7.10 -6.42
N THR A 323 5.60 -6.53 -6.47
CA THR A 323 5.29 -5.24 -5.89
C THR A 323 3.80 -5.19 -5.55
N GLY A 324 3.50 -4.92 -4.28
CA GLY A 324 2.13 -4.73 -3.80
C GLY A 324 1.62 -3.32 -4.06
N GLU A 325 2.46 -2.30 -3.80
CA GLU A 325 2.03 -0.91 -3.87
C GLU A 325 3.09 0.09 -4.37
N HIS A 326 4.40 -0.23 -4.32
CA HIS A 326 5.46 0.73 -4.65
C HIS A 326 5.65 0.92 -6.17
N GLY A 327 5.07 0.06 -7.00
CA GLY A 327 5.22 0.10 -8.45
C GLY A 327 6.54 -0.50 -8.95
N ILE A 328 6.74 -0.44 -10.26
CA ILE A 328 7.89 -1.01 -10.97
C ILE A 328 9.03 0.00 -11.05
N GLY A 329 8.74 1.23 -11.46
CA GLY A 329 9.73 2.28 -11.67
C GLY A 329 10.92 1.82 -12.52
N LEU A 330 12.12 2.28 -12.16
CA LEU A 330 13.37 1.89 -12.83
C LEU A 330 14.02 0.64 -12.23
N GLN A 331 13.69 0.31 -10.98
CA GLN A 331 14.42 -0.69 -10.20
C GLN A 331 13.90 -2.12 -10.36
N LYS A 332 12.62 -2.27 -10.73
CA LYS A 332 11.95 -3.60 -10.78
C LYS A 332 11.64 -4.10 -12.19
N LYS A 333 12.19 -3.46 -13.24
CA LYS A 333 11.93 -3.84 -14.64
C LYS A 333 12.28 -5.29 -14.95
N GLU A 334 13.41 -5.77 -14.49
CA GLU A 334 13.84 -7.16 -14.67
C GLU A 334 12.92 -8.17 -14.02
N TYR A 335 12.32 -7.80 -12.88
CA TYR A 335 11.34 -8.63 -12.19
C TYR A 335 9.97 -8.63 -12.89
N LEU A 336 9.60 -7.52 -13.52
CA LEU A 336 8.38 -7.46 -14.34
C LEU A 336 8.43 -8.47 -15.50
N LEU A 337 9.60 -8.59 -16.16
CA LEU A 337 9.82 -9.60 -17.20
C LEU A 337 9.66 -11.02 -16.66
N LYS A 338 10.07 -11.25 -15.42
CA LYS A 338 9.98 -12.54 -14.73
C LYS A 338 8.54 -12.90 -14.36
N GLN A 339 7.79 -11.92 -13.85
CA GLN A 339 6.38 -12.11 -13.46
C GLN A 339 5.45 -12.27 -14.67
N HIS A 340 5.71 -11.56 -15.76
CA HIS A 340 4.78 -11.44 -16.89
C HIS A 340 5.46 -11.71 -18.25
N PRO A 341 6.18 -12.84 -18.44
CA PRO A 341 6.94 -13.09 -19.66
C PRO A 341 6.05 -13.05 -20.93
N ASP A 342 4.85 -13.61 -20.85
CA ASP A 342 3.92 -13.70 -21.96
C ASP A 342 3.09 -12.44 -22.22
N ASN A 343 3.00 -11.54 -21.21
CA ASN A 343 2.19 -10.32 -21.32
C ASN A 343 2.99 -9.11 -21.83
N ILE A 344 4.33 -9.17 -21.77
CA ILE A 344 5.22 -8.09 -22.20
C ILE A 344 4.99 -7.64 -23.63
N PRO A 345 4.78 -8.53 -24.62
CA PRO A 345 4.50 -8.10 -26.00
C PRO A 345 3.26 -7.22 -26.09
N LEU A 346 2.19 -7.55 -25.33
CA LEU A 346 0.97 -6.75 -25.30
C LEU A 346 1.19 -5.39 -24.61
N MET A 347 1.93 -5.36 -23.49
CA MET A 347 2.28 -4.11 -22.81
C MET A 347 3.09 -3.18 -23.73
N LYS A 348 4.07 -3.71 -24.46
CA LYS A 348 4.84 -2.96 -25.46
C LYS A 348 3.96 -2.44 -26.61
N PHE A 349 3.01 -3.25 -27.06
CA PHE A 349 2.08 -2.84 -28.12
C PHE A 349 1.20 -1.66 -27.66
N CYS A 350 0.66 -1.71 -26.44
CA CYS A 350 -0.08 -0.58 -25.86
C CYS A 350 0.78 0.68 -25.81
N LEU A 351 2.04 0.55 -25.40
CA LEU A 351 2.98 1.67 -25.31
C LEU A 351 3.30 2.27 -26.69
N LEU A 352 3.51 1.44 -27.72
CA LEU A 352 3.75 1.88 -29.09
C LEU A 352 2.58 2.71 -29.66
N TYR A 353 1.34 2.36 -29.30
CA TYR A 353 0.15 3.08 -29.75
C TYR A 353 -0.08 4.43 -29.06
N THR A 354 0.46 4.58 -27.84
CA THR A 354 0.21 5.77 -27.00
C THR A 354 1.39 6.71 -26.88
N SER A 355 2.52 6.41 -27.54
CA SER A 355 3.75 7.22 -27.49
C SER A 355 4.34 7.45 -28.87
N ASP A 356 5.22 8.46 -29.01
CA ASP A 356 6.00 8.71 -30.24
C ASP A 356 6.89 7.52 -30.66
N ALA A 357 7.05 6.52 -29.79
CA ALA A 357 7.72 5.27 -30.11
C ALA A 357 7.01 4.44 -31.20
N ALA A 358 5.78 4.82 -31.58
CA ALA A 358 5.07 4.21 -32.71
C ALA A 358 5.78 4.44 -34.06
N ASP A 359 6.51 5.55 -34.20
CA ASP A 359 7.20 5.92 -35.44
C ASP A 359 8.62 5.33 -35.56
N GLU A 360 9.19 4.85 -34.45
CA GLU A 360 10.50 4.20 -34.46
C GLU A 360 10.37 2.71 -34.09
N ARG A 361 10.58 1.84 -35.10
CA ARG A 361 10.57 0.37 -34.95
C ARG A 361 11.70 -0.19 -34.07
N SER A 362 12.43 0.64 -33.33
CA SER A 362 13.53 0.25 -32.46
C SER A 362 13.13 0.31 -31.00
N SER A 363 13.27 -0.82 -30.35
CA SER A 363 13.31 -1.12 -28.92
C SER A 363 12.88 -0.02 -27.94
N VAL A 364 11.61 -0.02 -27.54
CA VAL A 364 11.12 0.71 -26.39
C VAL A 364 11.26 -0.17 -25.15
N ASP A 365 11.95 0.29 -24.14
CA ASP A 365 11.92 -0.36 -22.84
C ASP A 365 10.58 -0.07 -22.13
N LEU A 366 10.21 -0.88 -21.14
CA LEU A 366 8.96 -0.73 -20.40
C LEU A 366 8.89 0.54 -19.53
N GLY A 367 9.93 1.34 -19.49
CA GLY A 367 9.98 2.63 -18.82
C GLY A 367 9.85 3.82 -19.76
N GLY A 368 9.42 3.62 -21.01
CA GLY A 368 9.24 4.69 -21.98
C GLY A 368 10.54 5.36 -22.43
N ARG A 369 11.69 4.71 -22.23
CA ARG A 369 12.98 5.17 -22.77
C ARG A 369 13.30 4.41 -24.06
N ARG A 370 13.75 5.16 -25.05
CA ARG A 370 14.44 4.56 -26.22
C ARG A 370 15.71 3.85 -25.73
N ILE A 371 15.93 2.64 -26.17
CA ILE A 371 17.20 1.94 -26.01
C ILE A 371 18.11 2.34 -27.15
#